data_dd41752e45ab2dc3a65fdd1c0e4cb11b
#
_entry.id   dd41752e45ab2dc3a65fdd1c0e4cb11b
#
_cell.length_a   1.000
_cell.length_b   1.000
_cell.length_c   1.000
_cell.angle_alpha   90.00
_cell.angle_beta   90.00
_cell.angle_gamma   90.00
#
_symmetry.space_group_name_H-M   'P 1'
#
loop_
_entity.id
_entity.type
_entity.pdbx_description
1 polymer ?
#
loop_
_entity_poly.entity_id
_entity_poly.type
_entity_poly.pdbx_seq_one_letter_code
_entity_poly.pdbx_strand_id
1 'polypeptide(L)'
;MKKIVLSLVLLCASVMWAEACTNFIVGKKASTDGSVICSYNADDYGMFIGLCHYPAANHAAGDMRQIYNWDTGVYQGEIPEAAETYNVIGNINEWQVTIGETTYGGREEMVDTTGLIDYGSLIYITLQRSRSAREAIAVMTSLVEKYGYNSEGETFTICDPNEAWILEMMGTGSDKVVVAKQKLNRVVWVAQRIPDDAICGHANQSRIGKFFSGKKINAKGVYPTAKNQQADLYYSKDVVRYARLMGWYEGTDTDFSWKWAYAAPDFGGRRYCDARVWSFFRHFDNGFDRYLPWALGEDPNAEDMPLWIKPNRKVSVQDIEECMRDHYEGTALALDSTTIGGGIWQMPYRPTPLSFEVDGKKYFNERPTSTQQTGFSYVSQMRSWLPRQVGGILWFGNDDANMVAYTPIYCGNTVQPECYNTPGADAVTFSDKNAYWVCNWVSNMVYPRYSQLFPSLKAVRDSLEQSYFKNQAMVEEAAMNIYAQNQERAIEFLNDYSNRLAQQMLDRWKQLATYLIVKYNDMIIKPEANGQFTRTKTGLGARPTRPGYPAPYARHYVKQTGQKYASPE
;
A
#
# COMPACT_ATOMS: atom_id res chain seq x y z
N MET A 1 46.36 42.09 -5.66
CA MET A 1 46.04 40.71 -6.01
C MET A 1 44.88 40.25 -5.14
N LYS A 2 43.67 40.34 -5.67
CA LYS A 2 42.44 39.94 -5.00
C LYS A 2 42.21 38.45 -5.28
N LYS A 3 42.21 37.62 -4.24
CA LYS A 3 41.84 36.23 -4.32
C LYS A 3 40.32 36.14 -4.39
N ILE A 4 39.80 35.70 -5.53
CA ILE A 4 38.40 35.29 -5.71
C ILE A 4 38.30 33.87 -5.13
N VAL A 5 37.61 33.77 -4.01
CA VAL A 5 37.20 32.46 -3.47
C VAL A 5 35.92 32.06 -4.19
N LEU A 6 35.98 31.09 -5.08
CA LEU A 6 34.85 30.51 -5.76
C LEU A 6 34.23 29.47 -4.79
N SER A 7 33.18 29.88 -4.09
CA SER A 7 32.37 28.95 -3.30
C SER A 7 31.54 28.08 -4.25
N LEU A 8 31.96 26.84 -4.39
CA LEU A 8 31.16 25.79 -5.02
C LEU A 8 30.03 25.47 -4.06
N VAL A 9 28.85 26.02 -4.30
CA VAL A 9 27.63 25.52 -3.65
C VAL A 9 27.29 24.19 -4.33
N LEU A 10 27.66 23.08 -3.69
CA LEU A 10 27.08 21.78 -4.02
C LEU A 10 25.58 21.87 -3.69
N LEU A 11 24.75 22.08 -4.69
CA LEU A 11 23.34 21.76 -4.61
C LEU A 11 23.26 20.23 -4.51
N CYS A 12 23.27 19.69 -3.30
CA CYS A 12 22.73 18.36 -3.06
C CYS A 12 21.22 18.47 -3.35
N ALA A 13 20.83 18.19 -4.59
CA ALA A 13 19.49 17.76 -4.85
C ALA A 13 19.32 16.47 -4.02
N SER A 14 18.69 16.57 -2.87
CA SER A 14 18.13 15.43 -2.17
C SER A 14 17.21 14.76 -3.18
N VAL A 15 17.66 13.64 -3.74
CA VAL A 15 16.78 12.71 -4.44
C VAL A 15 15.84 12.24 -3.33
N MET A 16 14.68 12.86 -3.24
CA MET A 16 13.61 12.35 -2.39
C MET A 16 13.30 10.95 -2.93
N TRP A 17 13.64 9.96 -2.14
CA TRP A 17 13.21 8.59 -2.33
C TRP A 17 11.70 8.64 -2.10
N ALA A 18 10.92 8.66 -3.16
CA ALA A 18 9.49 8.62 -3.05
C ALA A 18 9.10 7.20 -2.63
N GLU A 19 9.02 6.98 -1.30
CA GLU A 19 8.21 5.89 -0.75
C GLU A 19 6.83 6.00 -1.37
N ALA A 20 6.33 4.92 -1.93
CA ALA A 20 5.22 5.05 -2.85
C ALA A 20 4.13 4.01 -2.60
N CYS A 21 3.47 4.10 -1.48
CA CYS A 21 2.38 3.22 -1.03
C CYS A 21 1.05 3.49 -1.74
N THR A 22 0.10 2.54 -1.68
CA THR A 22 -1.25 2.67 -2.22
C THR A 22 -2.26 2.02 -1.30
N ASN A 23 -3.36 2.73 -0.99
CA ASN A 23 -4.47 2.23 -0.18
C ASN A 23 -5.81 2.43 -0.89
N PHE A 24 -6.68 1.39 -0.84
CA PHE A 24 -8.07 1.46 -1.27
C PHE A 24 -9.00 1.07 -0.13
N ILE A 25 -10.19 1.66 -0.08
CA ILE A 25 -11.17 1.51 1.00
C ILE A 25 -12.54 1.24 0.39
N VAL A 26 -13.27 0.29 0.97
CA VAL A 26 -14.65 -0.02 0.60
C VAL A 26 -15.53 0.01 1.85
N GLY A 27 -16.52 0.89 1.88
CA GLY A 27 -17.50 0.96 2.95
C GLY A 27 -18.41 -0.28 2.98
N LYS A 28 -18.90 -0.65 4.15
CA LYS A 28 -19.69 -1.89 4.37
C LYS A 28 -20.94 -2.03 3.50
N LYS A 29 -21.54 -0.93 3.06
CA LYS A 29 -22.68 -0.96 2.14
C LYS A 29 -22.26 -0.94 0.68
N ALA A 30 -21.00 -0.66 0.37
CA ALA A 30 -20.43 -0.76 -0.97
C ALA A 30 -19.89 -2.17 -1.25
N SER A 31 -19.52 -2.94 -0.24
CA SER A 31 -19.01 -4.30 -0.39
C SER A 31 -20.10 -5.32 -0.72
N THR A 32 -19.70 -6.48 -1.25
CA THR A 32 -20.59 -7.57 -1.68
C THR A 32 -21.24 -8.29 -0.51
N ASP A 33 -20.55 -8.41 0.63
CA ASP A 33 -20.94 -9.21 1.79
C ASP A 33 -21.27 -8.37 3.03
N GLY A 34 -21.08 -7.06 2.98
CA GLY A 34 -21.33 -6.16 4.12
C GLY A 34 -20.11 -5.93 5.01
N SER A 35 -18.94 -6.50 4.66
CA SER A 35 -17.67 -6.20 5.32
C SER A 35 -17.16 -4.80 5.00
N VAL A 36 -16.37 -4.21 5.88
CA VAL A 36 -15.47 -3.11 5.53
C VAL A 36 -14.20 -3.73 4.95
N ILE A 37 -13.72 -3.19 3.82
CA ILE A 37 -12.51 -3.68 3.17
C ILE A 37 -11.53 -2.52 3.03
N CYS A 38 -10.25 -2.77 3.30
CA CYS A 38 -9.18 -1.85 2.92
C CYS A 38 -7.94 -2.62 2.47
N SER A 39 -7.09 -1.95 1.70
CA SER A 39 -5.87 -2.56 1.15
C SER A 39 -4.67 -1.66 1.34
N TYR A 40 -3.48 -2.25 1.20
CA TYR A 40 -2.22 -1.54 1.27
C TYR A 40 -1.16 -2.26 0.43
N ASN A 41 -0.52 -1.54 -0.49
CA ASN A 41 0.79 -1.89 -1.05
C ASN A 41 1.82 -1.02 -0.33
N ALA A 42 2.75 -1.65 0.37
CA ALA A 42 3.89 -1.00 1.00
C ALA A 42 5.07 -1.04 0.02
N ASP A 43 5.38 0.12 -0.56
CA ASP A 43 6.32 0.21 -1.66
C ASP A 43 7.53 1.05 -1.27
N ASP A 44 8.68 0.40 -1.15
CA ASP A 44 9.98 1.04 -1.01
C ASP A 44 11.09 0.13 -1.59
N TYR A 45 12.13 0.75 -2.14
CA TYR A 45 13.23 0.01 -2.76
C TYR A 45 14.07 -0.73 -1.73
N GLY A 46 14.12 -2.06 -1.88
CA GLY A 46 14.87 -2.92 -0.96
C GLY A 46 14.14 -3.20 0.35
N MET A 47 12.86 -2.87 0.44
CA MET A 47 12.05 -3.19 1.60
C MET A 47 11.95 -4.71 1.79
N PHE A 48 12.46 -5.17 2.92
CA PHE A 48 12.33 -6.54 3.39
C PHE A 48 11.60 -6.53 4.72
N ILE A 49 10.30 -6.70 4.68
CA ILE A 49 9.46 -6.73 5.88
C ILE A 49 8.61 -7.99 5.83
N GLY A 50 8.69 -8.78 6.90
CA GLY A 50 7.81 -9.92 7.12
C GLY A 50 6.44 -9.51 7.68
N LEU A 51 5.63 -10.50 7.97
CA LEU A 51 4.37 -10.31 8.70
C LEU A 51 4.69 -10.01 10.17
N CYS A 52 4.56 -8.77 10.60
CA CYS A 52 4.79 -8.37 11.99
C CYS A 52 3.82 -9.07 12.94
N HIS A 53 4.28 -9.41 14.14
CA HIS A 53 3.43 -9.94 15.21
C HIS A 53 3.79 -9.33 16.56
N TYR A 54 2.80 -8.75 17.21
CA TYR A 54 2.91 -8.21 18.57
C TYR A 54 1.85 -8.92 19.44
N PRO A 55 2.25 -9.84 20.34
CA PRO A 55 1.31 -10.56 21.18
C PRO A 55 0.62 -9.63 22.18
N ALA A 56 -0.63 -9.96 22.54
CA ALA A 56 -1.33 -9.31 23.64
C ALA A 56 -0.55 -9.47 24.96
N ALA A 57 -0.52 -8.42 25.76
CA ALA A 57 0.19 -8.42 27.04
C ALA A 57 -0.45 -7.50 28.06
N ASN A 58 -0.21 -7.81 29.36
CA ASN A 58 -0.45 -6.90 30.47
C ASN A 58 0.89 -6.35 30.96
N HIS A 59 0.94 -5.07 31.25
CA HIS A 59 2.15 -4.34 31.60
C HIS A 59 2.04 -3.74 33.01
N ALA A 60 3.16 -3.69 33.72
CA ALA A 60 3.20 -3.10 35.05
C ALA A 60 3.12 -1.56 35.00
N ALA A 61 2.67 -0.95 36.08
CA ALA A 61 2.70 0.50 36.20
C ALA A 61 4.13 1.03 36.17
N GLY A 62 4.43 1.91 35.23
CA GLY A 62 5.77 2.47 35.01
C GLY A 62 6.57 1.79 33.89
N ASP A 63 6.05 0.74 33.29
CA ASP A 63 6.68 0.17 32.09
C ASP A 63 6.74 1.19 30.96
N MET A 64 7.83 1.15 30.18
CA MET A 64 8.11 2.08 29.09
C MET A 64 8.22 1.33 27.75
N ARG A 65 7.55 1.87 26.75
CA ARG A 65 7.68 1.43 25.37
C ARG A 65 8.83 2.17 24.71
N GLN A 66 9.84 1.46 24.27
CA GLN A 66 10.92 2.03 23.46
C GLN A 66 10.45 2.29 22.03
N ILE A 67 10.84 3.44 21.49
CA ILE A 67 10.53 3.88 20.14
C ILE A 67 11.81 3.83 19.31
N TYR A 68 11.74 3.11 18.21
CA TYR A 68 12.75 3.07 17.18
C TYR A 68 12.13 3.58 15.88
N ASN A 69 12.87 4.41 15.15
CA ASN A 69 12.41 4.85 13.84
C ASN A 69 12.18 3.64 12.91
N TRP A 70 11.04 3.57 12.29
CA TRP A 70 10.59 2.41 11.53
C TRP A 70 11.53 2.07 10.37
N ASP A 71 11.98 3.08 9.62
CA ASP A 71 12.78 2.89 8.40
C ASP A 71 14.26 2.64 8.71
N THR A 72 14.79 3.27 9.74
CA THR A 72 16.22 3.26 10.05
C THR A 72 16.61 2.38 11.23
N GLY A 73 15.65 1.97 12.08
CA GLY A 73 15.89 1.24 13.32
C GLY A 73 16.62 2.08 14.40
N VAL A 74 16.76 3.39 14.20
CA VAL A 74 17.45 4.26 15.17
C VAL A 74 16.55 4.53 16.37
N TYR A 75 17.10 4.37 17.58
CA TYR A 75 16.40 4.66 18.83
C TYR A 75 16.03 6.14 18.94
N GLN A 76 14.75 6.43 19.16
CA GLN A 76 14.18 7.78 19.23
C GLN A 76 13.90 8.21 20.67
N GLY A 77 13.62 7.26 21.58
CA GLY A 77 13.23 7.54 22.95
C GLY A 77 12.22 6.52 23.47
N GLU A 78 11.46 6.90 24.49
CA GLU A 78 10.47 6.02 25.11
C GLU A 78 9.21 6.77 25.53
N ILE A 79 8.09 6.07 25.58
CA ILE A 79 6.81 6.56 26.08
C ILE A 79 6.25 5.59 27.11
N PRO A 80 5.34 6.01 28.02
CA PRO A 80 4.66 5.08 28.90
C PRO A 80 3.93 3.98 28.14
N GLU A 81 4.12 2.73 28.58
CA GLU A 81 3.36 1.61 28.00
C GLU A 81 1.92 1.64 28.49
N ALA A 82 0.99 1.11 27.68
CA ALA A 82 -0.40 0.91 28.08
C ALA A 82 -0.47 -0.26 29.08
N ALA A 83 -1.40 -0.21 30.05
CA ALA A 83 -1.57 -1.29 31.02
C ALA A 83 -1.95 -2.63 30.37
N GLU A 84 -2.63 -2.57 29.22
CA GLU A 84 -3.00 -3.71 28.39
C GLU A 84 -2.69 -3.37 26.93
N THR A 85 -2.07 -4.31 26.20
CA THR A 85 -1.87 -4.23 24.75
C THR A 85 -2.54 -5.42 24.06
N TYR A 86 -3.12 -5.16 22.87
CA TYR A 86 -3.86 -6.16 22.10
C TYR A 86 -2.92 -6.92 21.14
N ASN A 87 -3.34 -8.15 20.80
CA ASN A 87 -2.66 -8.92 19.77
C ASN A 87 -2.79 -8.25 18.41
N VAL A 88 -1.67 -8.10 17.72
CA VAL A 88 -1.56 -7.53 16.36
C VAL A 88 -0.84 -8.52 15.47
N ILE A 89 -1.39 -8.79 14.28
CA ILE A 89 -0.74 -9.59 13.25
C ILE A 89 -0.78 -8.84 11.91
N GLY A 90 0.39 -8.53 11.33
CA GLY A 90 0.49 -7.58 10.25
C GLY A 90 -0.13 -6.23 10.64
N ASN A 91 -0.96 -5.68 9.77
CA ASN A 91 -1.60 -4.39 9.98
C ASN A 91 -3.02 -4.47 10.55
N ILE A 92 -3.39 -5.59 11.18
CA ILE A 92 -4.70 -5.81 11.82
C ILE A 92 -4.52 -6.32 13.25
N ASN A 93 -5.40 -5.88 14.15
CA ASN A 93 -5.42 -6.39 15.52
C ASN A 93 -6.60 -7.33 15.79
N GLU A 94 -6.63 -8.00 16.94
CA GLU A 94 -7.67 -8.94 17.35
C GLU A 94 -9.09 -8.32 17.49
N TRP A 95 -9.21 -6.99 17.46
CA TRP A 95 -10.46 -6.26 17.41
C TRP A 95 -10.88 -5.90 15.98
N GLN A 96 -10.16 -6.41 14.96
CA GLN A 96 -10.37 -6.11 13.56
C GLN A 96 -10.11 -4.63 13.22
N VAL A 97 -9.34 -3.90 14.01
CA VAL A 97 -8.85 -2.58 13.62
C VAL A 97 -7.69 -2.76 12.67
N THR A 98 -7.77 -2.14 11.50
CA THR A 98 -6.73 -2.17 10.47
C THR A 98 -6.25 -0.75 10.19
N ILE A 99 -4.92 -0.59 10.07
CA ILE A 99 -4.30 0.69 9.72
C ILE A 99 -3.31 0.46 8.57
N GLY A 100 -3.50 1.20 7.48
CA GLY A 100 -2.55 1.35 6.38
C GLY A 100 -2.20 2.83 6.20
N GLU A 101 -1.22 3.15 5.34
CA GLU A 101 -0.78 4.51 5.14
C GLU A 101 -0.29 4.81 3.72
N THR A 102 -0.12 6.10 3.41
CA THR A 102 0.70 6.59 2.29
C THR A 102 1.32 7.93 2.65
N THR A 103 2.64 8.00 2.57
CA THR A 103 3.39 9.27 2.71
C THR A 103 3.14 10.17 1.49
N TYR A 104 2.75 11.42 1.71
CA TYR A 104 2.52 12.39 0.62
C TYR A 104 3.50 13.56 0.61
N GLY A 105 4.52 13.53 1.46
CA GLY A 105 5.49 14.61 1.60
C GLY A 105 4.85 15.87 2.18
N GLY A 106 4.34 16.74 1.33
CA GLY A 106 3.76 18.03 1.72
C GLY A 106 4.84 19.10 1.86
N ARG A 107 4.69 20.00 2.84
CA ARG A 107 5.65 21.08 3.08
C ARG A 107 6.81 20.60 3.95
N GLU A 108 8.04 20.61 3.42
CA GLU A 108 9.25 20.16 4.12
C GLU A 108 9.45 20.86 5.47
N GLU A 109 9.14 22.15 5.56
CA GLU A 109 9.25 22.94 6.80
C GLU A 109 8.32 22.46 7.93
N MET A 110 7.36 21.58 7.64
CA MET A 110 6.45 21.01 8.63
C MET A 110 7.00 19.76 9.30
N VAL A 111 8.04 19.14 8.78
CA VAL A 111 8.65 17.95 9.39
C VAL A 111 9.21 18.30 10.77
N ASP A 112 8.71 17.64 11.83
CA ASP A 112 9.23 17.82 13.21
C ASP A 112 10.33 16.80 13.50
N THR A 113 11.56 17.08 13.11
CA THR A 113 12.75 16.23 13.38
C THR A 113 13.04 16.04 14.87
N THR A 114 12.31 16.72 15.74
CA THR A 114 12.38 16.57 17.21
C THR A 114 11.22 15.75 17.78
N GLY A 115 10.32 15.28 16.92
CA GLY A 115 9.26 14.36 17.25
C GLY A 115 9.81 13.00 17.62
N LEU A 116 9.08 12.28 18.46
CA LEU A 116 9.48 10.99 18.96
C LEU A 116 8.92 9.82 18.14
N ILE A 117 7.78 10.04 17.49
CA ILE A 117 6.99 8.98 16.88
C ILE A 117 6.93 9.19 15.37
N ASP A 118 7.44 8.24 14.60
CA ASP A 118 7.30 8.14 13.16
C ASP A 118 6.00 7.42 12.76
N TYR A 119 5.69 7.41 11.46
CA TYR A 119 4.45 6.84 10.92
C TYR A 119 4.30 5.34 11.23
N GLY A 120 5.34 4.54 11.06
CA GLY A 120 5.29 3.10 11.25
C GLY A 120 5.16 2.72 12.73
N SER A 121 5.95 3.35 13.61
CA SER A 121 5.79 3.21 15.07
C SER A 121 4.38 3.59 15.52
N LEU A 122 3.81 4.68 14.95
CA LEU A 122 2.47 5.15 15.29
C LEU A 122 1.40 4.10 14.95
N ILE A 123 1.50 3.44 13.79
CA ILE A 123 0.58 2.37 13.36
C ILE A 123 0.54 1.25 14.40
N TYR A 124 1.70 0.65 14.71
CA TYR A 124 1.72 -0.54 15.56
C TYR A 124 1.41 -0.24 17.03
N ILE A 125 1.84 0.91 17.55
CA ILE A 125 1.46 1.35 18.91
C ILE A 125 -0.06 1.56 19.00
N THR A 126 -0.66 2.13 17.95
CA THR A 126 -2.11 2.37 17.91
C THR A 126 -2.89 1.07 17.81
N LEU A 127 -2.47 0.13 16.95
CA LEU A 127 -3.11 -1.18 16.83
C LEU A 127 -3.08 -1.95 18.15
N GLN A 128 -1.99 -1.85 18.91
CA GLN A 128 -1.88 -2.48 20.24
C GLN A 128 -2.76 -1.81 21.30
N ARG A 129 -3.32 -0.61 21.05
CA ARG A 129 -4.03 0.21 22.07
C ARG A 129 -5.45 0.59 21.67
N SER A 130 -6.01 0.07 20.57
CA SER A 130 -7.34 0.48 20.07
C SER A 130 -8.26 -0.70 19.76
N ARG A 131 -9.56 -0.53 20.00
CA ARG A 131 -10.63 -1.51 19.77
C ARG A 131 -11.62 -1.09 18.70
N SER A 132 -11.45 0.11 18.15
CA SER A 132 -12.27 0.66 17.08
C SER A 132 -11.50 1.71 16.29
N ALA A 133 -11.96 2.04 15.09
CA ALA A 133 -11.36 3.08 14.27
C ALA A 133 -11.34 4.44 14.97
N ARG A 134 -12.39 4.80 15.71
CA ARG A 134 -12.45 6.06 16.47
C ARG A 134 -11.47 6.08 17.64
N GLU A 135 -11.32 4.96 18.33
CA GLU A 135 -10.32 4.83 19.41
C GLU A 135 -8.90 4.92 18.82
N ALA A 136 -8.66 4.31 17.65
CA ALA A 136 -7.40 4.44 16.94
C ALA A 136 -7.06 5.91 16.59
N ILE A 137 -8.02 6.66 16.04
CA ILE A 137 -7.84 8.11 15.79
C ILE A 137 -7.51 8.86 17.09
N ALA A 138 -8.21 8.54 18.20
CA ALA A 138 -7.94 9.18 19.50
C ALA A 138 -6.52 8.87 20.01
N VAL A 139 -6.09 7.61 19.91
CA VAL A 139 -4.74 7.17 20.32
C VAL A 139 -3.67 7.85 19.45
N MET A 140 -3.79 7.76 18.14
CA MET A 140 -2.83 8.36 17.20
C MET A 140 -2.63 9.85 17.47
N THR A 141 -3.73 10.60 17.46
CA THR A 141 -3.68 12.06 17.58
C THR A 141 -3.18 12.51 18.95
N SER A 142 -3.57 11.82 20.04
CA SER A 142 -3.09 12.14 21.39
C SER A 142 -1.58 11.86 21.56
N LEU A 143 -1.09 10.79 20.95
CA LEU A 143 0.33 10.42 21.00
C LEU A 143 1.19 11.47 20.28
N VAL A 144 0.84 11.82 19.04
CA VAL A 144 1.64 12.77 18.25
C VAL A 144 1.51 14.21 18.76
N GLU A 145 0.37 14.61 19.28
CA GLU A 145 0.23 15.92 19.94
C GLU A 145 1.10 16.03 21.20
N LYS A 146 1.30 14.94 21.91
CA LYS A 146 2.10 14.90 23.14
C LYS A 146 3.61 14.75 22.86
N TYR A 147 3.96 13.82 21.97
CA TYR A 147 5.35 13.40 21.77
C TYR A 147 5.98 13.92 20.48
N GLY A 148 5.18 14.53 19.58
CA GLY A 148 5.59 15.01 18.28
C GLY A 148 5.61 13.91 17.22
N TYR A 149 5.51 14.32 15.96
CA TYR A 149 5.44 13.45 14.80
C TYR A 149 6.67 13.67 13.91
N ASN A 150 7.52 12.66 13.83
CA ASN A 150 8.80 12.71 13.13
C ASN A 150 8.73 11.95 11.79
N SER A 151 7.85 12.41 10.92
CA SER A 151 7.73 11.96 9.53
C SER A 151 7.24 13.12 8.66
N GLU A 152 7.22 12.90 7.37
CA GLU A 152 6.59 13.78 6.39
C GLU A 152 5.05 13.77 6.54
N GLY A 153 4.33 14.40 5.61
CA GLY A 153 2.87 14.35 5.60
C GLY A 153 2.35 12.93 5.31
N GLU A 154 1.34 12.50 6.05
CA GLU A 154 0.83 11.14 6.01
C GLU A 154 -0.68 11.07 5.89
N THR A 155 -1.17 10.19 5.02
CA THR A 155 -2.56 9.75 4.98
C THR A 155 -2.67 8.35 5.54
N PHE A 156 -3.38 8.19 6.66
CA PHE A 156 -3.69 6.89 7.25
C PHE A 156 -5.09 6.44 6.85
N THR A 157 -5.20 5.20 6.36
CA THR A 157 -6.46 4.44 6.33
C THR A 157 -6.67 3.81 7.69
N ILE A 158 -7.82 4.04 8.33
CA ILE A 158 -8.17 3.47 9.63
C ILE A 158 -9.55 2.84 9.52
N CYS A 159 -9.63 1.54 9.64
CA CYS A 159 -10.86 0.78 9.46
C CYS A 159 -11.14 -0.15 10.64
N ASP A 160 -12.43 -0.40 10.87
CA ASP A 160 -12.94 -1.45 11.75
C ASP A 160 -14.16 -2.12 11.08
N PRO A 161 -14.82 -3.14 11.69
CA PRO A 161 -15.96 -3.82 11.06
C PRO A 161 -17.18 -2.93 10.77
N ASN A 162 -17.22 -1.72 11.29
CA ASN A 162 -18.39 -0.85 11.24
C ASN A 162 -18.19 0.37 10.36
N GLU A 163 -16.97 0.89 10.27
CA GLU A 163 -16.67 2.14 9.59
C GLU A 163 -15.24 2.23 9.09
N ALA A 164 -15.03 3.13 8.12
CA ALA A 164 -13.74 3.43 7.56
C ALA A 164 -13.47 4.94 7.61
N TRP A 165 -12.21 5.30 7.84
CA TRP A 165 -11.73 6.67 7.97
C TRP A 165 -10.44 6.88 7.19
N ILE A 166 -10.22 8.11 6.74
CA ILE A 166 -8.89 8.60 6.42
C ILE A 166 -8.51 9.69 7.42
N LEU A 167 -7.25 9.66 7.86
CA LEU A 167 -6.65 10.65 8.74
C LEU A 167 -5.42 11.21 8.05
N GLU A 168 -5.40 12.51 7.77
CA GLU A 168 -4.22 13.19 7.25
C GLU A 168 -3.58 14.04 8.34
N MET A 169 -2.24 13.94 8.48
CA MET A 169 -1.50 14.70 9.48
C MET A 169 -0.15 15.18 8.99
N MET A 170 0.33 16.26 9.60
CA MET A 170 1.67 16.81 9.44
C MET A 170 2.16 17.43 10.74
N GLY A 171 3.45 17.39 10.98
CA GLY A 171 4.08 18.15 12.06
C GLY A 171 3.88 19.66 11.89
N THR A 172 4.27 20.43 12.89
CA THR A 172 4.29 21.92 12.81
C THR A 172 5.72 22.44 12.81
N GLY A 173 6.66 21.62 12.33
CA GLY A 173 8.08 21.93 12.22
C GLY A 173 8.85 21.83 13.54
N SER A 174 10.16 21.89 13.43
CA SER A 174 11.09 21.74 14.56
C SER A 174 11.33 23.02 15.36
N ASP A 175 10.78 24.17 14.93
CA ASP A 175 10.94 25.44 15.64
C ASP A 175 10.05 25.50 16.89
N LYS A 176 10.57 24.91 17.98
CA LYS A 176 9.90 24.91 19.29
C LYS A 176 9.60 26.32 19.84
N VAL A 177 10.36 27.35 19.42
CA VAL A 177 10.15 28.72 19.88
C VAL A 177 8.86 29.27 19.27
N VAL A 178 8.65 29.08 17.96
CA VAL A 178 7.41 29.51 17.29
C VAL A 178 6.23 28.73 17.84
N VAL A 179 6.34 27.40 17.93
CA VAL A 179 5.27 26.52 18.44
C VAL A 179 4.89 26.91 19.88
N ALA A 180 5.87 27.07 20.78
CA ALA A 180 5.62 27.42 22.17
C ALA A 180 5.07 28.87 22.34
N LYS A 181 5.69 29.85 21.67
CA LYS A 181 5.26 31.26 21.73
C LYS A 181 3.82 31.45 21.25
N GLN A 182 3.41 30.72 20.21
CA GLN A 182 2.08 30.79 19.64
C GLN A 182 1.11 29.80 20.29
N LYS A 183 1.56 28.96 21.24
CA LYS A 183 0.77 27.89 21.87
C LYS A 183 0.10 26.96 20.86
N LEU A 184 0.81 26.62 19.80
CA LEU A 184 0.37 25.67 18.77
C LEU A 184 0.52 24.22 19.25
N ASN A 185 -0.29 23.32 18.69
CA ASN A 185 -0.01 21.90 18.74
C ASN A 185 1.25 21.58 17.90
N ARG A 186 1.95 20.52 18.26
CA ARG A 186 3.10 20.01 17.50
C ARG A 186 2.70 19.34 16.18
N VAL A 187 1.41 19.09 15.98
CA VAL A 187 0.83 18.41 14.83
C VAL A 187 -0.48 19.07 14.46
N VAL A 188 -0.73 19.22 13.17
CA VAL A 188 -2.06 19.51 12.62
C VAL A 188 -2.57 18.26 11.91
N TRP A 189 -3.86 17.99 12.02
CA TRP A 189 -4.49 16.81 11.47
C TRP A 189 -5.98 16.98 11.22
N VAL A 190 -6.51 16.18 10.29
CA VAL A 190 -7.94 16.06 10.00
C VAL A 190 -8.27 14.61 9.72
N ALA A 191 -9.35 14.09 10.31
CA ALA A 191 -9.86 12.74 10.05
C ALA A 191 -11.28 12.82 9.52
N GLN A 192 -11.55 12.17 8.40
CA GLN A 192 -12.84 12.17 7.74
C GLN A 192 -13.35 10.75 7.54
N ARG A 193 -14.59 10.49 7.98
CA ARG A 193 -15.26 9.22 7.81
C ARG A 193 -15.66 9.02 6.33
N ILE A 194 -15.40 7.85 5.80
CA ILE A 194 -15.86 7.45 4.48
C ILE A 194 -17.29 6.95 4.58
N PRO A 195 -18.23 7.39 3.73
CA PRO A 195 -19.61 6.90 3.74
C PRO A 195 -19.68 5.39 3.54
N ASP A 196 -20.60 4.74 4.24
CA ASP A 196 -20.77 3.27 4.19
C ASP A 196 -20.99 2.74 2.75
N ASP A 197 -21.60 3.53 1.86
CA ASP A 197 -21.95 3.18 0.50
C ASP A 197 -20.95 3.70 -0.56
N ALA A 198 -19.75 4.09 -0.10
CA ALA A 198 -18.70 4.66 -0.94
C ALA A 198 -17.42 3.82 -0.97
N ILE A 199 -16.60 4.10 -1.99
CA ILE A 199 -15.20 3.68 -2.08
C ILE A 199 -14.31 4.91 -2.07
N CYS A 200 -13.11 4.77 -1.50
CA CYS A 200 -12.10 5.82 -1.38
C CYS A 200 -10.71 5.24 -1.66
N GLY A 201 -9.76 6.09 -2.08
CA GLY A 201 -8.38 5.69 -2.27
C GLY A 201 -7.42 6.86 -2.06
N HIS A 202 -6.20 6.53 -1.67
CA HIS A 202 -5.07 7.46 -1.60
C HIS A 202 -3.76 6.76 -1.97
N ALA A 203 -2.84 7.54 -2.51
CA ALA A 203 -1.60 7.02 -3.07
C ALA A 203 -0.54 8.12 -3.13
N ASN A 204 0.11 8.42 -2.00
CA ASN A 204 1.18 9.42 -1.85
C ASN A 204 0.81 10.86 -2.28
N GLN A 205 -0.47 11.19 -2.22
CA GLN A 205 -0.97 12.55 -2.38
C GLN A 205 -2.10 12.78 -1.38
N SER A 206 -2.05 13.89 -0.66
CA SER A 206 -3.14 14.31 0.22
C SER A 206 -4.45 14.39 -0.55
N ARG A 207 -5.53 13.81 0.00
CA ARG A 207 -6.83 13.69 -0.67
C ARG A 207 -7.90 14.58 -0.06
N ILE A 208 -7.79 14.92 1.25
CA ILE A 208 -8.82 15.72 1.93
C ILE A 208 -8.80 17.16 1.40
N GLY A 209 -9.87 17.53 0.71
CA GLY A 209 -10.08 18.88 0.19
C GLY A 209 -10.74 19.80 1.22
N LYS A 210 -11.84 20.45 0.81
CA LYS A 210 -12.69 21.24 1.71
C LYS A 210 -13.54 20.31 2.57
N PHE A 211 -13.47 20.44 3.89
CA PHE A 211 -14.17 19.55 4.83
C PHE A 211 -15.14 20.28 5.78
N PHE A 212 -15.14 21.62 5.78
CA PHE A 212 -16.05 22.44 6.59
C PHE A 212 -17.29 22.86 5.79
N SER A 213 -18.13 21.95 5.37
CA SER A 213 -19.32 22.31 4.58
C SER A 213 -20.31 23.20 5.37
N GLY A 214 -20.15 24.53 5.28
CA GLY A 214 -21.08 25.53 5.83
C GLY A 214 -21.17 25.67 7.35
N LYS A 215 -20.36 24.93 8.12
CA LYS A 215 -20.34 24.99 9.59
C LYS A 215 -19.20 25.89 10.07
N LYS A 216 -19.43 26.67 11.13
CA LYS A 216 -18.36 27.39 11.82
C LYS A 216 -17.35 26.39 12.39
N ILE A 217 -16.07 26.65 12.18
CA ILE A 217 -14.99 25.88 12.79
C ILE A 217 -15.04 26.04 14.30
N ASN A 218 -14.92 24.94 15.01
CA ASN A 218 -14.65 24.96 16.43
C ASN A 218 -13.15 25.26 16.64
N ALA A 219 -12.83 26.46 17.12
CA ALA A 219 -11.44 26.88 17.39
C ALA A 219 -10.73 26.01 18.45
N LYS A 220 -11.45 25.15 19.17
CA LYS A 220 -10.89 24.17 20.11
C LYS A 220 -10.59 22.81 19.46
N GLY A 221 -10.87 22.66 18.15
CA GLY A 221 -10.85 21.39 17.47
C GLY A 221 -12.07 20.52 17.77
N VAL A 222 -12.16 19.39 17.09
CA VAL A 222 -13.15 18.32 17.35
C VAL A 222 -12.39 17.02 17.47
N TYR A 223 -12.38 16.44 18.65
CA TYR A 223 -11.64 15.23 18.98
C TYR A 223 -12.58 14.05 19.20
N PRO A 224 -12.17 12.81 18.90
CA PRO A 224 -12.97 11.63 19.23
C PRO A 224 -13.06 11.47 20.75
N THR A 225 -14.27 11.62 21.27
CA THR A 225 -14.60 11.50 22.71
C THR A 225 -15.91 10.76 22.87
N ALA A 226 -16.20 10.29 24.10
CA ALA A 226 -17.50 9.65 24.42
C ALA A 226 -18.73 10.51 24.07
N LYS A 227 -18.57 11.84 23.96
CA LYS A 227 -19.68 12.77 23.69
C LYS A 227 -19.93 13.02 22.20
N ASN A 228 -18.99 12.67 21.31
CA ASN A 228 -19.07 12.94 19.86
C ASN A 228 -18.81 11.72 18.97
N GLN A 229 -19.19 10.54 19.45
CA GLN A 229 -19.07 9.27 18.73
C GLN A 229 -19.88 9.20 17.41
N GLN A 230 -20.76 10.17 17.15
CA GLN A 230 -21.55 10.26 15.92
C GLN A 230 -20.98 11.26 14.89
N ALA A 231 -19.83 11.90 15.20
CA ALA A 231 -19.21 12.82 14.26
C ALA A 231 -18.57 12.05 13.10
N ASP A 232 -18.70 12.58 11.89
CA ASP A 232 -18.05 12.07 10.69
C ASP A 232 -16.78 12.87 10.32
N LEU A 233 -16.39 13.80 11.19
CA LEU A 233 -15.24 14.69 11.01
C LEU A 233 -14.62 15.01 12.38
N TYR A 234 -13.31 14.74 12.49
CA TYR A 234 -12.47 15.18 13.60
C TYR A 234 -11.31 16.03 13.05
N TYR A 235 -10.82 16.97 13.84
CA TYR A 235 -9.69 17.82 13.45
C TYR A 235 -9.03 18.51 14.63
N SER A 236 -7.75 18.81 14.52
CA SER A 236 -6.98 19.53 15.52
C SER A 236 -7.40 21.01 15.62
N LYS A 237 -7.23 21.61 16.80
CA LYS A 237 -7.61 23.02 17.04
C LYS A 237 -6.89 24.02 16.12
N ASP A 238 -5.69 23.72 15.71
CA ASP A 238 -4.83 24.64 14.96
C ASP A 238 -4.84 24.41 13.44
N VAL A 239 -5.69 23.50 12.92
CA VAL A 239 -5.70 23.05 11.53
C VAL A 239 -5.81 24.18 10.49
N VAL A 240 -6.56 25.26 10.76
CA VAL A 240 -6.61 26.44 9.87
C VAL A 240 -5.69 27.56 10.38
N ARG A 241 -5.63 27.71 11.70
CA ARG A 241 -4.83 28.75 12.35
C ARG A 241 -3.34 28.65 11.97
N TYR A 242 -2.81 27.43 11.92
CA TYR A 242 -1.41 27.20 11.54
C TYR A 242 -1.14 27.63 10.09
N ALA A 243 -1.99 27.23 9.14
CA ALA A 243 -1.85 27.65 7.74
C ALA A 243 -1.90 29.18 7.56
N ARG A 244 -2.78 29.86 8.32
CA ARG A 244 -2.84 31.32 8.32
C ARG A 244 -1.59 31.97 8.92
N LEU A 245 -1.09 31.43 10.02
CA LEU A 245 0.11 31.95 10.68
C LEU A 245 1.33 31.88 9.75
N MET A 246 1.40 30.81 8.94
CA MET A 246 2.49 30.60 7.99
C MET A 246 2.28 31.35 6.66
N GLY A 247 1.16 32.06 6.49
CA GLY A 247 0.85 32.78 5.24
C GLY A 247 0.45 31.88 4.07
N TRP A 248 0.07 30.62 4.33
CA TRP A 248 -0.34 29.68 3.28
C TRP A 248 -1.82 29.70 2.98
N TYR A 249 -2.59 30.40 3.80
CA TYR A 249 -4.04 30.52 3.64
C TYR A 249 -4.58 31.83 4.23
N GLU A 250 -5.35 32.58 3.45
CA GLU A 250 -5.97 33.85 3.85
C GLU A 250 -7.51 33.85 3.76
N GLY A 251 -8.11 32.78 3.24
CA GLY A 251 -9.55 32.67 3.01
C GLY A 251 -10.40 32.47 4.27
N THR A 252 -11.70 32.25 4.07
CA THR A 252 -12.64 31.94 5.16
C THR A 252 -12.42 30.51 5.66
N ASP A 253 -12.85 30.21 6.90
CA ASP A 253 -12.72 28.86 7.44
C ASP A 253 -13.48 27.83 6.60
N THR A 254 -14.64 28.19 6.06
CA THR A 254 -15.48 27.32 5.22
C THR A 254 -14.85 26.96 3.87
N ASP A 255 -13.93 27.77 3.39
CA ASP A 255 -13.23 27.55 2.13
C ASP A 255 -11.87 26.86 2.29
N PHE A 256 -11.46 26.63 3.55
CA PHE A 256 -10.20 25.96 3.84
C PHE A 256 -10.18 24.55 3.24
N SER A 257 -9.13 24.27 2.48
CA SER A 257 -8.84 22.95 1.91
C SER A 257 -7.51 22.46 2.45
N TRP A 258 -7.52 21.31 3.11
CA TRP A 258 -6.33 20.71 3.68
C TRP A 258 -5.23 20.53 2.63
N LYS A 259 -5.52 19.77 1.56
CA LYS A 259 -4.52 19.49 0.53
C LYS A 259 -3.95 20.74 -0.14
N TRP A 260 -4.78 21.73 -0.44
CA TRP A 260 -4.30 22.95 -1.08
C TRP A 260 -3.45 23.84 -0.16
N ALA A 261 -3.68 23.77 1.15
CA ALA A 261 -2.89 24.53 2.13
C ALA A 261 -1.55 23.83 2.46
N TYR A 262 -1.58 22.52 2.65
CA TYR A 262 -0.47 21.74 3.22
C TYR A 262 0.30 20.88 2.22
N ALA A 263 -0.35 20.37 1.18
CA ALA A 263 0.22 19.42 0.21
C ALA A 263 -0.42 19.58 -1.16
N ALA A 264 -0.33 20.79 -1.74
CA ALA A 264 -0.94 21.10 -3.02
C ALA A 264 -0.43 20.16 -4.13
N PRO A 265 -1.33 19.49 -4.88
CA PRO A 265 -0.92 18.52 -5.90
C PRO A 265 -0.20 19.23 -7.06
N ASP A 266 1.06 18.91 -7.25
CA ASP A 266 1.84 19.27 -8.43
C ASP A 266 1.65 18.24 -9.56
N PHE A 267 2.49 18.29 -10.59
CA PHE A 267 2.49 17.30 -11.66
C PHE A 267 2.72 15.88 -11.13
N GLY A 268 3.69 15.70 -10.24
CA GLY A 268 4.02 14.40 -9.65
C GLY A 268 2.88 13.84 -8.79
N GLY A 269 2.32 14.68 -7.93
CA GLY A 269 1.16 14.33 -7.10
C GLY A 269 -0.07 13.91 -7.91
N ARG A 270 -0.27 14.48 -9.10
CA ARG A 270 -1.35 14.06 -10.02
C ARG A 270 -0.96 12.82 -10.81
N ARG A 271 0.19 12.84 -11.51
CA ARG A 271 0.58 11.80 -12.47
C ARG A 271 1.07 10.52 -11.84
N TYR A 272 1.87 10.59 -10.79
CA TYR A 272 2.41 9.40 -10.12
C TYR A 272 1.54 8.91 -8.97
N CYS A 273 0.73 9.79 -8.38
CA CYS A 273 -0.02 9.50 -7.18
C CYS A 273 -1.53 9.39 -7.46
N ASP A 274 -2.22 10.49 -7.72
CA ASP A 274 -3.67 10.50 -7.94
C ASP A 274 -4.12 9.67 -9.15
N ALA A 275 -3.25 9.44 -10.15
CA ALA A 275 -3.55 8.56 -11.29
C ALA A 275 -3.86 7.11 -10.85
N ARG A 276 -3.25 6.62 -9.76
CA ARG A 276 -3.58 5.30 -9.19
C ARG A 276 -5.00 5.27 -8.61
N VAL A 277 -5.41 6.35 -7.94
CA VAL A 277 -6.78 6.50 -7.44
C VAL A 277 -7.77 6.68 -8.58
N TRP A 278 -7.40 7.42 -9.64
CA TRP A 278 -8.21 7.52 -10.86
C TRP A 278 -8.45 6.14 -11.47
N SER A 279 -7.40 5.32 -11.61
CA SER A 279 -7.52 3.97 -12.15
C SER A 279 -8.42 3.09 -11.28
N PHE A 280 -8.28 3.16 -9.96
CA PHE A 280 -9.16 2.45 -9.04
C PHE A 280 -10.63 2.85 -9.22
N PHE A 281 -10.93 4.14 -9.22
CA PHE A 281 -12.33 4.60 -9.33
C PHE A 281 -12.97 4.26 -10.66
N ARG A 282 -12.22 4.29 -11.78
CA ARG A 282 -12.76 3.93 -13.10
C ARG A 282 -13.20 2.46 -13.23
N HIS A 283 -12.69 1.55 -12.42
CA HIS A 283 -13.18 0.17 -12.36
C HIS A 283 -14.60 0.07 -11.81
N PHE A 284 -15.08 1.11 -11.14
CA PHE A 284 -16.38 1.15 -10.44
C PHE A 284 -17.26 2.33 -10.80
N ASP A 285 -16.82 3.20 -11.71
CA ASP A 285 -17.62 4.27 -12.33
C ASP A 285 -17.27 4.39 -13.82
N ASN A 286 -18.19 3.94 -14.69
CA ASN A 286 -17.99 3.97 -16.15
C ASN A 286 -17.79 5.37 -16.74
N GLY A 287 -18.16 6.43 -16.01
CA GLY A 287 -17.98 7.82 -16.42
C GLY A 287 -16.72 8.48 -15.84
N PHE A 288 -15.89 7.74 -15.09
CA PHE A 288 -14.78 8.33 -14.34
C PHE A 288 -13.62 8.82 -15.21
N ASP A 289 -13.57 8.42 -16.48
CA ASP A 289 -12.60 8.93 -17.46
C ASP A 289 -12.69 10.44 -17.68
N ARG A 290 -13.77 11.13 -17.26
CA ARG A 290 -13.85 12.60 -17.21
C ARG A 290 -12.74 13.24 -16.38
N TYR A 291 -12.19 12.52 -15.40
CA TYR A 291 -11.06 12.96 -14.55
C TYR A 291 -9.68 12.54 -15.08
N LEU A 292 -9.61 11.91 -16.27
CA LEU A 292 -8.32 11.62 -16.91
C LEU A 292 -7.43 12.87 -17.06
N PRO A 293 -7.94 14.06 -17.44
CA PRO A 293 -7.11 15.29 -17.50
C PRO A 293 -6.42 15.62 -16.16
N TRP A 294 -7.08 15.36 -15.01
CA TRP A 294 -6.47 15.49 -13.69
C TRP A 294 -5.32 14.50 -13.51
N ALA A 295 -5.58 13.20 -13.78
CA ALA A 295 -4.59 12.12 -13.64
C ALA A 295 -3.39 12.29 -14.58
N LEU A 296 -3.57 12.91 -15.75
CA LEU A 296 -2.46 13.26 -16.65
C LEU A 296 -1.56 14.36 -16.07
N GLY A 297 -2.09 15.24 -15.22
CA GLY A 297 -1.33 16.31 -14.56
C GLY A 297 -0.89 17.45 -15.47
N GLU A 298 -1.26 17.43 -16.75
CA GLU A 298 -0.80 18.37 -17.77
C GLU A 298 -1.61 19.68 -17.79
N ASP A 299 -2.90 19.61 -17.44
CA ASP A 299 -3.79 20.77 -17.36
C ASP A 299 -3.92 21.25 -15.90
N PRO A 300 -3.40 22.43 -15.56
CA PRO A 300 -3.53 22.98 -14.21
C PRO A 300 -4.97 23.30 -13.81
N ASN A 301 -5.88 23.43 -14.79
CA ASN A 301 -7.30 23.74 -14.57
C ASN A 301 -8.18 22.48 -14.61
N ALA A 302 -7.60 21.29 -14.74
CA ALA A 302 -8.36 20.05 -14.71
C ALA A 302 -9.20 19.93 -13.44
N GLU A 303 -10.42 19.41 -13.58
CA GLU A 303 -11.32 19.17 -12.45
C GLU A 303 -10.69 18.18 -11.47
N ASP A 304 -10.63 18.57 -10.19
CA ASP A 304 -10.11 17.75 -9.10
C ASP A 304 -11.01 16.54 -8.82
N MET A 305 -10.41 15.38 -8.62
CA MET A 305 -11.17 14.17 -8.30
C MET A 305 -11.83 14.25 -6.92
N PRO A 306 -13.05 13.71 -6.77
CA PRO A 306 -13.71 13.61 -5.47
C PRO A 306 -12.89 12.71 -4.52
N LEU A 307 -13.07 12.94 -3.21
CA LEU A 307 -12.41 12.12 -2.17
C LEU A 307 -12.89 10.67 -2.19
N TRP A 308 -14.18 10.45 -2.46
CA TRP A 308 -14.82 9.14 -2.61
C TRP A 308 -15.87 9.17 -3.71
N ILE A 309 -16.25 7.99 -4.18
CA ILE A 309 -17.37 7.81 -5.10
C ILE A 309 -18.32 6.71 -4.60
N LYS A 310 -19.56 6.73 -5.07
CA LYS A 310 -20.46 5.58 -4.95
C LYS A 310 -20.22 4.65 -6.13
N PRO A 311 -19.81 3.40 -5.90
CA PRO A 311 -19.55 2.48 -6.99
C PRO A 311 -20.85 2.07 -7.70
N ASN A 312 -20.79 1.83 -9.00
CA ASN A 312 -21.92 1.39 -9.81
C ASN A 312 -22.29 -0.09 -9.60
N ARG A 313 -21.46 -0.85 -8.90
CA ARG A 313 -21.68 -2.24 -8.47
C ARG A 313 -21.04 -2.48 -7.10
N LYS A 314 -21.46 -3.55 -6.45
CA LYS A 314 -20.80 -3.99 -5.20
C LYS A 314 -19.38 -4.45 -5.47
N VAL A 315 -18.51 -4.25 -4.48
CA VAL A 315 -17.07 -4.51 -4.53
C VAL A 315 -16.73 -5.69 -3.63
N SER A 316 -16.06 -6.69 -4.16
CA SER A 316 -15.58 -7.86 -3.41
C SER A 316 -14.13 -7.68 -2.97
N VAL A 317 -13.65 -8.58 -2.09
CA VAL A 317 -12.23 -8.68 -1.74
C VAL A 317 -11.40 -8.95 -3.00
N GLN A 318 -11.84 -9.87 -3.86
CA GLN A 318 -11.16 -10.21 -5.12
C GLN A 318 -11.07 -9.01 -6.08
N ASP A 319 -12.10 -8.15 -6.13
CA ASP A 319 -12.02 -6.91 -6.92
C ASP A 319 -10.90 -6.01 -6.42
N ILE A 320 -10.71 -5.91 -5.10
CA ILE A 320 -9.64 -5.09 -4.52
C ILE A 320 -8.27 -5.74 -4.74
N GLU A 321 -8.15 -7.07 -4.61
CA GLU A 321 -6.91 -7.79 -4.96
C GLU A 321 -6.49 -7.49 -6.41
N GLU A 322 -7.43 -7.51 -7.36
CA GLU A 322 -7.14 -7.15 -8.76
C GLU A 322 -6.78 -5.67 -8.93
N CYS A 323 -7.43 -4.76 -8.19
CA CYS A 323 -7.04 -3.33 -8.21
C CYS A 323 -5.63 -3.09 -7.67
N MET A 324 -5.17 -3.89 -6.68
CA MET A 324 -3.80 -3.80 -6.17
C MET A 324 -2.75 -4.28 -7.19
N ARG A 325 -3.18 -4.99 -8.25
CA ARG A 325 -2.36 -5.54 -9.34
C ARG A 325 -2.36 -4.68 -10.61
N ASP A 326 -3.03 -3.53 -10.60
CA ASP A 326 -3.27 -2.66 -11.76
C ASP A 326 -1.98 -1.99 -12.28
N HIS A 327 -1.84 -1.97 -13.63
CA HIS A 327 -0.80 -1.26 -14.37
C HIS A 327 -1.40 -0.31 -15.43
N TYR A 328 -2.61 0.18 -15.17
CA TYR A 328 -3.37 1.04 -16.08
C TYR A 328 -3.81 0.35 -17.37
N GLU A 329 -3.98 -0.97 -17.40
CA GLU A 329 -4.31 -1.73 -18.58
C GLU A 329 -5.53 -1.15 -19.33
N GLY A 330 -5.38 -1.02 -20.63
CA GLY A 330 -6.45 -0.49 -21.52
C GLY A 330 -6.70 1.01 -21.39
N THR A 331 -5.80 1.77 -20.77
CA THR A 331 -5.91 3.23 -20.62
C THR A 331 -4.81 3.98 -21.39
N ALA A 332 -4.89 5.32 -21.40
CA ALA A 332 -3.83 6.17 -21.94
C ALA A 332 -2.52 6.09 -21.14
N LEU A 333 -2.57 5.59 -19.89
CA LEU A 333 -1.42 5.43 -18.99
C LEU A 333 -0.81 4.03 -19.05
N ALA A 334 -1.38 3.09 -19.84
CA ALA A 334 -0.96 1.70 -19.89
C ALA A 334 0.52 1.54 -20.24
N LEU A 335 1.24 0.79 -19.41
CA LEU A 335 2.68 0.60 -19.54
C LEU A 335 3.04 -0.53 -20.53
N ASP A 336 2.12 -1.45 -20.79
CA ASP A 336 2.28 -2.57 -21.73
C ASP A 336 2.08 -2.15 -23.19
N SER A 337 1.49 -0.98 -23.46
CA SER A 337 1.22 -0.46 -24.79
C SER A 337 2.45 0.11 -25.50
N THR A 338 3.53 0.43 -24.77
CA THR A 338 4.76 1.01 -25.31
C THR A 338 5.80 -0.06 -25.62
N THR A 339 6.12 -0.25 -26.89
CA THR A 339 7.05 -1.28 -27.36
C THR A 339 8.45 -1.14 -26.77
N ILE A 340 8.98 0.09 -26.65
CA ILE A 340 10.33 0.34 -26.12
C ILE A 340 10.35 0.19 -24.59
N GLY A 341 9.50 0.90 -23.88
CA GLY A 341 9.49 0.91 -22.42
C GLY A 341 9.23 -0.46 -21.82
N GLY A 342 8.31 -1.25 -22.41
CA GLY A 342 8.02 -2.62 -22.00
C GLY A 342 8.98 -3.68 -22.57
N GLY A 343 9.88 -3.29 -23.46
CA GLY A 343 10.82 -4.21 -24.13
C GLY A 343 10.13 -5.21 -25.05
N ILE A 344 10.83 -6.29 -25.35
CA ILE A 344 10.38 -7.35 -26.27
C ILE A 344 9.06 -7.97 -25.80
N TRP A 345 8.90 -8.13 -24.49
CA TRP A 345 7.85 -8.94 -23.89
C TRP A 345 6.82 -8.12 -23.12
N GLN A 346 6.67 -6.83 -23.48
CA GLN A 346 5.60 -5.95 -22.95
C GLN A 346 5.53 -5.92 -21.42
N MET A 347 6.68 -5.79 -20.77
CA MET A 347 6.78 -5.72 -19.32
C MET A 347 6.11 -4.42 -18.82
N PRO A 348 5.12 -4.46 -17.92
CA PRO A 348 4.44 -3.26 -17.42
C PRO A 348 5.20 -2.54 -16.30
N TYR A 349 6.42 -2.95 -16.03
CA TYR A 349 7.31 -2.37 -15.03
C TYR A 349 8.38 -1.52 -15.69
N ARG A 350 8.87 -0.51 -14.98
CA ARG A 350 9.93 0.39 -15.48
C ARG A 350 11.09 0.45 -14.51
N PRO A 351 12.32 0.60 -15.00
CA PRO A 351 13.47 0.80 -14.14
C PRO A 351 13.35 2.14 -13.40
N THR A 352 13.96 2.19 -12.21
CA THR A 352 14.03 3.41 -11.40
C THR A 352 15.42 4.05 -11.51
N PRO A 353 15.50 5.39 -11.38
CA PRO A 353 14.39 6.32 -11.11
C PRO A 353 13.42 6.45 -12.29
N LEU A 354 12.13 6.70 -11.99
CA LEU A 354 11.11 6.84 -13.03
C LEU A 354 11.31 8.08 -13.90
N SER A 355 11.95 9.13 -13.39
CA SER A 355 12.34 10.31 -14.15
C SER A 355 13.78 10.22 -14.59
N PHE A 356 14.07 10.70 -15.81
CA PHE A 356 15.39 10.71 -16.41
C PHE A 356 15.56 11.91 -17.34
N GLU A 357 16.80 12.23 -17.70
CA GLU A 357 17.13 13.39 -18.55
C GLU A 357 17.85 12.93 -19.83
N VAL A 358 17.47 13.51 -20.97
CA VAL A 358 18.15 13.33 -22.26
C VAL A 358 18.28 14.71 -22.91
N ASP A 359 19.49 15.08 -23.27
CA ASP A 359 19.81 16.34 -23.96
C ASP A 359 19.23 17.60 -23.25
N GLY A 360 19.30 17.62 -21.90
CA GLY A 360 18.80 18.72 -21.07
C GLY A 360 17.28 18.78 -20.92
N LYS A 361 16.56 17.78 -21.41
CA LYS A 361 15.10 17.66 -21.28
C LYS A 361 14.73 16.49 -20.37
N LYS A 362 13.86 16.76 -19.38
CA LYS A 362 13.35 15.74 -18.46
C LYS A 362 12.24 14.90 -19.10
N TYR A 363 12.29 13.62 -18.84
CA TYR A 363 11.31 12.62 -19.22
C TYR A 363 10.94 11.78 -18.01
N PHE A 364 9.87 10.99 -18.10
CA PHE A 364 9.40 10.15 -17.01
C PHE A 364 8.70 8.90 -17.54
N ASN A 365 8.54 7.90 -16.66
CA ASN A 365 7.66 6.76 -16.82
C ASN A 365 6.48 6.85 -15.87
N GLU A 366 5.40 6.12 -16.16
CA GLU A 366 4.25 5.99 -15.28
C GLU A 366 4.58 5.23 -14.00
N ARG A 367 3.80 5.49 -12.94
CA ARG A 367 3.87 4.82 -11.66
C ARG A 367 2.55 4.08 -11.40
N PRO A 368 2.45 2.77 -11.67
CA PRO A 368 1.23 1.99 -11.47
C PRO A 368 1.03 1.62 -9.98
N THR A 369 -0.13 1.04 -9.67
CA THR A 369 -0.43 0.50 -8.35
C THR A 369 0.43 -0.70 -8.02
N SER A 370 0.56 -1.67 -8.95
CA SER A 370 1.49 -2.80 -8.81
C SER A 370 2.87 -2.43 -9.32
N THR A 371 3.89 -2.72 -8.53
CA THR A 371 5.27 -2.35 -8.83
C THR A 371 6.27 -3.33 -8.21
N GLN A 372 7.44 -3.45 -8.84
CA GLN A 372 8.54 -4.31 -8.36
C GLN A 372 9.18 -3.85 -7.04
N GLN A 373 8.83 -2.68 -6.55
CA GLN A 373 9.35 -2.16 -5.27
C GLN A 373 8.45 -2.49 -4.07
N THR A 374 7.33 -3.18 -4.27
CA THR A 374 6.45 -3.60 -3.20
C THR A 374 7.15 -4.62 -2.30
N GLY A 375 7.28 -4.31 -1.01
CA GLY A 375 7.81 -5.25 -0.01
C GLY A 375 6.76 -6.24 0.47
N PHE A 376 5.54 -5.74 0.72
CA PHE A 376 4.36 -6.54 1.01
C PHE A 376 3.07 -5.83 0.57
N SER A 377 2.05 -6.65 0.38
CA SER A 377 0.71 -6.18 0.04
C SER A 377 -0.34 -6.92 0.85
N TYR A 378 -1.43 -6.24 1.19
CA TYR A 378 -2.57 -6.92 1.79
C TYR A 378 -3.92 -6.32 1.38
N VAL A 379 -4.96 -7.14 1.55
CA VAL A 379 -6.36 -6.72 1.58
C VAL A 379 -6.96 -7.17 2.92
N SER A 380 -7.47 -6.25 3.73
CA SER A 380 -8.15 -6.56 4.99
C SER A 380 -9.66 -6.62 4.77
N GLN A 381 -10.29 -7.65 5.34
CA GLN A 381 -11.74 -7.83 5.36
C GLN A 381 -12.22 -7.88 6.81
N MET A 382 -13.02 -6.90 7.25
CA MET A 382 -13.52 -6.78 8.62
C MET A 382 -15.02 -7.01 8.66
N ARG A 383 -15.48 -7.96 9.50
CA ARG A 383 -16.86 -8.46 9.52
C ARG A 383 -17.47 -8.40 10.92
N SER A 384 -18.47 -7.53 11.11
CA SER A 384 -19.10 -7.28 12.40
C SER A 384 -20.02 -8.41 12.91
N TRP A 385 -20.42 -9.33 12.06
CA TRP A 385 -21.33 -10.44 12.39
C TRP A 385 -20.63 -11.72 12.89
N LEU A 386 -19.31 -11.72 12.92
CA LEU A 386 -18.50 -12.80 13.46
C LEU A 386 -17.82 -12.36 14.77
N PRO A 387 -17.42 -13.31 15.62
CA PRO A 387 -16.56 -12.99 16.77
C PRO A 387 -15.31 -12.24 16.34
N ARG A 388 -14.86 -11.34 17.19
CA ARG A 388 -13.76 -10.41 16.85
C ARG A 388 -12.50 -11.11 16.32
N GLN A 389 -12.13 -12.26 16.87
CA GLN A 389 -10.91 -12.98 16.48
C GLN A 389 -11.06 -13.78 15.17
N VAL A 390 -12.31 -14.04 14.74
CA VAL A 390 -12.63 -14.79 13.52
C VAL A 390 -13.03 -13.86 12.38
N GLY A 391 -13.63 -12.71 12.72
CA GLY A 391 -14.26 -11.81 11.76
C GLY A 391 -13.29 -11.06 10.84
N GLY A 392 -12.06 -10.80 11.29
CA GLY A 392 -11.04 -10.10 10.51
C GLY A 392 -10.12 -11.06 9.77
N ILE A 393 -9.89 -10.79 8.49
CA ILE A 393 -8.88 -11.48 7.69
C ILE A 393 -7.97 -10.45 7.05
N LEU A 394 -6.66 -10.68 7.16
CA LEU A 394 -5.63 -10.02 6.38
C LEU A 394 -5.24 -10.99 5.25
N TRP A 395 -5.66 -10.73 4.03
CA TRP A 395 -5.19 -11.42 2.83
C TRP A 395 -3.81 -10.86 2.50
N PHE A 396 -2.76 -11.62 2.78
CA PHE A 396 -1.39 -11.12 2.84
C PHE A 396 -0.47 -11.77 1.80
N GLY A 397 0.39 -10.98 1.17
CA GLY A 397 1.44 -11.42 0.27
C GLY A 397 2.73 -10.59 0.43
N ASN A 398 3.88 -11.24 0.34
CA ASN A 398 5.19 -10.58 0.25
C ASN A 398 5.61 -10.42 -1.20
N ASP A 399 6.24 -9.30 -1.56
CA ASP A 399 6.67 -8.92 -2.90
C ASP A 399 5.54 -8.27 -3.73
N ASP A 400 5.76 -8.00 -5.00
CA ASP A 400 4.84 -7.38 -5.93
C ASP A 400 3.46 -8.04 -5.96
N ALA A 401 2.41 -7.27 -5.71
CA ALA A 401 1.02 -7.74 -5.61
C ALA A 401 0.56 -8.56 -6.81
N ASN A 402 1.05 -8.25 -8.03
CA ASN A 402 0.70 -9.01 -9.23
C ASN A 402 1.44 -10.34 -9.34
N MET A 403 2.54 -10.51 -8.62
CA MET A 403 3.41 -11.69 -8.68
C MET A 403 3.20 -12.69 -7.56
N VAL A 404 2.32 -12.40 -6.58
CA VAL A 404 2.08 -13.22 -5.40
C VAL A 404 0.62 -13.65 -5.27
N ALA A 405 0.37 -14.74 -4.54
CA ALA A 405 -0.96 -15.10 -4.07
C ALA A 405 -1.16 -14.59 -2.64
N TYR A 406 -2.29 -13.93 -2.40
CA TYR A 406 -2.69 -13.51 -1.08
C TYR A 406 -3.14 -14.71 -0.24
N THR A 407 -2.55 -14.88 0.94
CA THR A 407 -2.92 -15.96 1.89
C THR A 407 -3.74 -15.41 3.05
N PRO A 408 -4.78 -16.10 3.52
CA PRO A 408 -5.63 -15.62 4.60
C PRO A 408 -4.94 -15.76 5.96
N ILE A 409 -4.76 -14.64 6.64
CA ILE A 409 -4.28 -14.54 8.02
C ILE A 409 -5.42 -13.99 8.87
N TYR A 410 -5.93 -14.75 9.82
CA TYR A 410 -7.00 -14.28 10.69
C TYR A 410 -6.47 -13.33 11.76
N CYS A 411 -7.23 -12.28 12.07
CA CYS A 411 -6.81 -11.24 13.02
C CYS A 411 -6.61 -11.75 14.45
N GLY A 412 -7.22 -12.90 14.80
CA GLY A 412 -7.03 -13.57 16.07
C GLY A 412 -5.81 -14.48 16.11
N ASN A 413 -5.07 -14.65 15.02
CA ASN A 413 -3.88 -15.48 15.01
C ASN A 413 -2.84 -14.97 16.01
N THR A 414 -2.33 -15.87 16.83
CA THR A 414 -1.29 -15.62 17.85
C THR A 414 0.07 -16.18 17.45
N VAL A 415 0.14 -16.81 16.28
CA VAL A 415 1.37 -17.33 15.68
C VAL A 415 1.40 -16.94 14.23
N GLN A 416 2.45 -16.27 13.80
CA GLN A 416 2.68 -15.92 12.40
C GLN A 416 3.26 -17.12 11.62
N PRO A 417 2.95 -17.27 10.32
CA PRO A 417 3.60 -18.26 9.48
C PRO A 417 5.12 -18.03 9.41
N GLU A 418 5.92 -19.08 9.66
CA GLU A 418 7.39 -18.96 9.67
C GLU A 418 7.95 -18.44 8.34
N CYS A 419 7.34 -18.79 7.22
CA CYS A 419 7.80 -18.34 5.91
C CYS A 419 7.68 -16.82 5.70
N TYR A 420 6.83 -16.13 6.44
CA TYR A 420 6.73 -14.67 6.41
C TYR A 420 7.67 -13.94 7.37
N ASN A 421 8.33 -14.68 8.26
CA ASN A 421 9.33 -14.12 9.18
C ASN A 421 10.41 -15.16 9.51
N THR A 422 11.10 -15.64 8.47
CA THR A 422 12.09 -16.71 8.58
C THR A 422 13.36 -16.23 9.31
N PRO A 423 13.77 -16.90 10.39
CA PRO A 423 15.00 -16.52 11.10
C PRO A 423 16.23 -16.54 10.20
N GLY A 424 17.04 -15.49 10.26
CA GLY A 424 18.29 -15.34 9.50
C GLY A 424 18.12 -14.93 8.05
N ALA A 425 16.89 -14.69 7.56
CA ALA A 425 16.64 -14.01 6.29
C ALA A 425 16.53 -12.50 6.54
N ASP A 426 17.13 -11.71 5.66
CA ASP A 426 17.04 -10.24 5.67
C ASP A 426 17.17 -9.69 4.24
N ALA A 427 17.20 -8.37 4.08
CA ALA A 427 17.27 -7.71 2.76
C ALA A 427 18.51 -8.10 1.91
N VAL A 428 19.55 -8.67 2.51
CA VAL A 428 20.82 -9.06 1.85
C VAL A 428 21.15 -10.55 2.06
N THR A 429 20.29 -11.29 2.75
CA THR A 429 20.50 -12.72 3.06
C THR A 429 19.33 -13.56 2.51
N PHE A 430 19.56 -14.19 1.37
CA PHE A 430 18.58 -15.08 0.72
C PHE A 430 18.27 -16.32 1.57
N SER A 431 16.99 -16.68 1.62
CA SER A 431 16.53 -17.96 2.15
C SER A 431 15.40 -18.52 1.28
N ASP A 432 15.52 -19.79 0.87
CA ASP A 432 14.46 -20.51 0.15
C ASP A 432 13.28 -20.92 1.06
N LYS A 433 13.38 -20.63 2.37
CA LYS A 433 12.29 -20.81 3.35
C LYS A 433 11.50 -19.52 3.57
N ASN A 434 12.00 -18.40 3.07
CA ASN A 434 11.38 -17.09 3.23
C ASN A 434 10.49 -16.75 2.02
N ALA A 435 9.25 -16.34 2.28
CA ALA A 435 8.26 -16.07 1.25
C ALA A 435 8.67 -14.88 0.37
N TYR A 436 9.18 -13.78 0.95
CA TYR A 436 9.66 -12.64 0.17
C TYR A 436 10.69 -13.09 -0.88
N TRP A 437 11.76 -13.80 -0.45
CA TRP A 437 12.81 -14.21 -1.35
C TRP A 437 12.38 -15.20 -2.43
N VAL A 438 11.49 -16.12 -2.10
CA VAL A 438 10.98 -17.10 -3.08
C VAL A 438 10.03 -16.41 -4.07
N CYS A 439 9.17 -15.50 -3.61
CA CYS A 439 8.29 -14.72 -4.48
C CYS A 439 9.13 -13.80 -5.38
N ASN A 440 10.06 -13.05 -4.82
CA ASN A 440 10.94 -12.14 -5.54
C ASN A 440 11.81 -12.87 -6.59
N TRP A 441 12.29 -14.09 -6.26
CA TRP A 441 12.98 -14.94 -7.23
C TRP A 441 12.09 -15.25 -8.44
N VAL A 442 10.84 -15.68 -8.22
CA VAL A 442 9.88 -15.97 -9.30
C VAL A 442 9.55 -14.69 -10.08
N SER A 443 9.30 -13.58 -9.41
CA SER A 443 9.02 -12.28 -10.04
C SER A 443 10.14 -11.87 -10.99
N ASN A 444 11.39 -11.96 -10.54
CA ASN A 444 12.57 -11.62 -11.36
C ASN A 444 12.81 -12.60 -12.51
N MET A 445 12.28 -13.82 -12.47
CA MET A 445 12.24 -14.71 -13.63
C MET A 445 11.17 -14.27 -14.64
N VAL A 446 10.06 -13.74 -14.18
CA VAL A 446 8.91 -13.36 -15.02
C VAL A 446 9.11 -12.01 -15.68
N TYR A 447 9.63 -10.99 -14.97
CA TYR A 447 9.78 -9.62 -15.49
C TYR A 447 10.43 -9.53 -16.89
N PRO A 448 11.59 -10.15 -17.15
CA PRO A 448 12.25 -10.00 -18.45
C PRO A 448 11.49 -10.62 -19.63
N ARG A 449 10.54 -11.51 -19.35
CA ARG A 449 9.73 -12.21 -20.35
C ARG A 449 8.24 -12.20 -19.99
N TYR A 450 7.75 -11.08 -19.51
CA TYR A 450 6.46 -10.92 -18.86
C TYR A 450 5.31 -11.55 -19.65
N SER A 451 5.05 -11.13 -20.87
CA SER A 451 3.93 -11.64 -21.67
C SER A 451 4.00 -13.16 -21.98
N GLN A 452 5.18 -13.79 -21.82
CA GLN A 452 5.34 -15.23 -22.00
C GLN A 452 5.22 -16.02 -20.72
N LEU A 453 5.79 -15.55 -19.61
CA LEU A 453 5.88 -16.29 -18.35
C LEU A 453 4.71 -15.96 -17.39
N PHE A 454 4.24 -14.72 -17.38
CA PHE A 454 3.18 -14.28 -16.48
C PHE A 454 1.89 -15.12 -16.58
N PRO A 455 1.42 -15.56 -17.76
CA PRO A 455 0.24 -16.44 -17.82
C PRO A 455 0.41 -17.74 -17.01
N SER A 456 1.62 -18.31 -16.92
CA SER A 456 1.90 -19.50 -16.12
C SER A 456 1.88 -19.18 -14.62
N LEU A 457 2.44 -18.05 -14.20
CA LEU A 457 2.36 -17.57 -12.82
C LEU A 457 0.90 -17.30 -12.44
N LYS A 458 0.19 -16.52 -13.25
CA LYS A 458 -1.21 -16.15 -13.02
C LYS A 458 -2.10 -17.38 -12.83
N ALA A 459 -1.91 -18.43 -13.62
CA ALA A 459 -2.69 -19.66 -13.49
C ALA A 459 -2.48 -20.34 -12.12
N VAL A 460 -1.26 -20.35 -11.59
CA VAL A 460 -0.96 -20.89 -10.25
C VAL A 460 -1.53 -20.01 -9.16
N ARG A 461 -1.33 -18.70 -9.24
CA ARG A 461 -1.83 -17.69 -8.31
C ARG A 461 -3.36 -17.79 -8.18
N ASP A 462 -4.06 -17.64 -9.31
CA ASP A 462 -5.52 -17.64 -9.34
C ASP A 462 -6.11 -18.97 -8.85
N SER A 463 -5.46 -20.10 -9.14
CA SER A 463 -5.89 -21.41 -8.63
C SER A 463 -5.80 -21.52 -7.11
N LEU A 464 -4.74 -20.99 -6.50
CA LEU A 464 -4.59 -20.96 -5.04
C LEU A 464 -5.64 -20.05 -4.39
N GLU A 465 -5.76 -18.82 -4.83
CA GLU A 465 -6.71 -17.86 -4.30
C GLU A 465 -8.16 -18.34 -4.43
N GLN A 466 -8.54 -18.87 -5.59
CA GLN A 466 -9.87 -19.48 -5.77
C GLN A 466 -10.12 -20.62 -4.77
N SER A 467 -9.10 -21.43 -4.46
CA SER A 467 -9.23 -22.49 -3.46
C SER A 467 -9.44 -21.93 -2.05
N TYR A 468 -8.78 -20.83 -1.71
CA TYR A 468 -8.91 -20.15 -0.42
C TYR A 468 -10.31 -19.58 -0.24
N PHE A 469 -10.81 -18.80 -1.20
CA PHE A 469 -12.17 -18.25 -1.16
C PHE A 469 -13.25 -19.34 -1.16
N LYS A 470 -13.07 -20.40 -1.95
CA LYS A 470 -14.02 -21.53 -1.97
C LYS A 470 -14.15 -22.21 -0.62
N ASN A 471 -13.06 -22.32 0.12
CA ASN A 471 -13.03 -23.04 1.40
C ASN A 471 -13.35 -22.14 2.60
N GLN A 472 -13.34 -20.83 2.45
CA GLN A 472 -13.46 -19.86 3.53
C GLN A 472 -14.70 -20.10 4.41
N ALA A 473 -15.88 -20.22 3.81
CA ALA A 473 -17.13 -20.40 4.57
C ALA A 473 -17.12 -21.68 5.42
N MET A 474 -16.60 -22.78 4.88
CA MET A 474 -16.49 -24.06 5.59
C MET A 474 -15.50 -24.00 6.75
N VAL A 475 -14.37 -23.33 6.56
CA VAL A 475 -13.35 -23.14 7.60
C VAL A 475 -13.89 -22.27 8.73
N GLU A 476 -14.60 -21.21 8.40
CA GLU A 476 -15.20 -20.30 9.38
C GLU A 476 -16.35 -20.97 10.15
N GLU A 477 -17.17 -21.78 9.50
CA GLU A 477 -18.18 -22.60 10.17
C GLU A 477 -17.54 -23.57 11.18
N ALA A 478 -16.46 -24.23 10.79
CA ALA A 478 -15.70 -25.12 11.69
C ALA A 478 -15.09 -24.32 12.86
N ALA A 479 -14.47 -23.17 12.58
CA ALA A 479 -13.92 -22.30 13.61
C ALA A 479 -15.00 -21.81 14.60
N MET A 480 -16.19 -21.43 14.11
CA MET A 480 -17.32 -21.02 14.93
C MET A 480 -17.85 -22.12 15.82
N ASN A 481 -17.94 -23.34 15.30
CA ASN A 481 -18.37 -24.51 16.10
C ASN A 481 -17.37 -24.83 17.23
N ILE A 482 -16.07 -24.66 16.97
CA ILE A 482 -15.02 -24.79 18.00
C ILE A 482 -15.10 -23.62 18.98
N TYR A 483 -15.25 -22.40 18.49
CA TYR A 483 -15.31 -21.17 19.27
C TYR A 483 -16.43 -21.19 20.33
N ALA A 484 -17.60 -21.73 19.97
CA ALA A 484 -18.73 -21.90 20.87
C ALA A 484 -18.41 -22.80 22.08
N GLN A 485 -17.40 -23.67 21.97
CA GLN A 485 -16.99 -24.60 23.02
C GLN A 485 -15.72 -24.11 23.74
N ASN A 486 -14.74 -23.61 22.98
CA ASN A 486 -13.46 -23.14 23.48
C ASN A 486 -12.84 -22.13 22.49
N GLN A 487 -12.75 -20.88 22.92
CA GLN A 487 -12.21 -19.78 22.12
C GLN A 487 -10.74 -19.99 21.75
N GLU A 488 -9.90 -20.46 22.66
CA GLU A 488 -8.46 -20.68 22.44
C GLU A 488 -8.22 -21.73 21.36
N ARG A 489 -8.96 -22.85 21.42
CA ARG A 489 -8.90 -23.88 20.40
C ARG A 489 -9.34 -23.41 19.01
N ALA A 490 -10.28 -22.49 18.94
CA ALA A 490 -10.66 -21.90 17.65
C ALA A 490 -9.53 -21.03 17.08
N ILE A 491 -8.83 -20.29 17.93
CA ILE A 491 -7.65 -19.52 17.53
C ILE A 491 -6.52 -20.45 17.07
N GLU A 492 -6.23 -21.52 17.81
CA GLU A 492 -5.26 -22.55 17.40
C GLU A 492 -5.60 -23.17 16.05
N PHE A 493 -6.88 -23.51 15.82
CA PHE A 493 -7.36 -24.03 14.54
C PHE A 493 -7.11 -23.03 13.38
N LEU A 494 -7.35 -21.74 13.59
CA LEU A 494 -7.11 -20.70 12.59
C LEU A 494 -5.61 -20.41 12.40
N ASN A 495 -4.80 -20.51 13.46
CA ASN A 495 -3.33 -20.48 13.35
C ASN A 495 -2.83 -21.59 12.42
N ASP A 496 -3.22 -22.83 12.68
CA ASP A 496 -2.82 -23.99 11.88
C ASP A 496 -3.29 -23.88 10.43
N TYR A 497 -4.50 -23.36 10.22
CA TYR A 497 -5.03 -23.13 8.89
C TYR A 497 -4.20 -22.09 8.11
N SER A 498 -3.99 -20.90 8.67
CA SER A 498 -3.21 -19.83 8.05
C SER A 498 -1.76 -20.28 7.77
N ASN A 499 -1.10 -20.90 8.75
CA ASN A 499 0.27 -21.39 8.62
C ASN A 499 0.40 -22.44 7.50
N ARG A 500 -0.54 -23.37 7.42
CA ARG A 500 -0.55 -24.39 6.36
C ARG A 500 -0.75 -23.79 4.97
N LEU A 501 -1.62 -22.79 4.82
CA LEU A 501 -1.84 -22.15 3.52
C LEU A 501 -0.65 -21.29 3.09
N ALA A 502 -0.02 -20.56 4.01
CA ALA A 502 1.20 -19.82 3.73
C ALA A 502 2.35 -20.75 3.29
N GLN A 503 2.53 -21.89 3.98
CA GLN A 503 3.51 -22.90 3.59
C GLN A 503 3.18 -23.53 2.22
N GLN A 504 1.90 -23.81 1.97
CA GLN A 504 1.45 -24.33 0.67
C GLN A 504 1.75 -23.33 -0.46
N MET A 505 1.53 -22.04 -0.24
CA MET A 505 1.88 -20.99 -1.20
C MET A 505 3.38 -21.01 -1.46
N LEU A 506 4.23 -21.00 -0.43
CA LEU A 506 5.69 -21.07 -0.57
C LEU A 506 6.14 -22.28 -1.40
N ASP A 507 5.61 -23.46 -1.10
CA ASP A 507 5.96 -24.69 -1.81
C ASP A 507 5.50 -24.65 -3.28
N ARG A 508 4.34 -24.07 -3.56
CA ARG A 508 3.85 -23.87 -4.92
C ARG A 508 4.70 -22.86 -5.71
N TRP A 509 5.22 -21.81 -5.08
CA TRP A 509 6.13 -20.87 -5.72
C TRP A 509 7.49 -21.50 -6.04
N LYS A 510 8.05 -22.31 -5.16
CA LYS A 510 9.25 -23.12 -5.44
C LYS A 510 9.05 -24.06 -6.64
N GLN A 511 7.90 -24.75 -6.68
CA GLN A 511 7.54 -25.60 -7.82
C GLN A 511 7.37 -24.79 -9.09
N LEU A 512 6.75 -23.59 -9.00
CA LEU A 512 6.61 -22.67 -10.12
C LEU A 512 7.98 -22.21 -10.65
N ALA A 513 8.92 -21.84 -9.79
CA ALA A 513 10.27 -21.46 -10.20
C ALA A 513 10.95 -22.57 -11.05
N THR A 514 10.89 -23.81 -10.56
CA THR A 514 11.48 -24.95 -11.31
C THR A 514 10.71 -25.26 -12.61
N TYR A 515 9.41 -25.09 -12.61
CA TYR A 515 8.59 -25.23 -13.81
C TYR A 515 8.94 -24.16 -14.87
N LEU A 516 9.04 -22.90 -14.46
CA LEU A 516 9.35 -21.79 -15.35
C LEU A 516 10.74 -21.97 -16.01
N ILE A 517 11.75 -22.37 -15.24
CA ILE A 517 13.08 -22.59 -15.83
C ILE A 517 13.07 -23.78 -16.80
N VAL A 518 12.34 -24.85 -16.51
CA VAL A 518 12.25 -25.99 -17.44
C VAL A 518 11.51 -25.61 -18.71
N LYS A 519 10.38 -24.88 -18.61
CA LYS A 519 9.53 -24.55 -19.77
C LYS A 519 10.15 -23.53 -20.70
N TYR A 520 10.84 -22.52 -20.11
CA TYR A 520 11.20 -21.30 -20.81
C TYR A 520 12.71 -21.01 -20.90
N ASN A 521 13.60 -21.95 -20.50
CA ASN A 521 15.03 -21.73 -20.62
C ASN A 521 15.46 -21.37 -22.06
N ASP A 522 16.57 -20.67 -22.21
CA ASP A 522 17.23 -20.35 -23.49
C ASP A 522 16.31 -19.68 -24.53
N MET A 523 15.34 -18.87 -24.07
CA MET A 523 14.38 -18.14 -24.92
C MET A 523 13.46 -19.03 -25.77
N ILE A 524 13.35 -20.32 -25.45
CA ILE A 524 12.43 -21.26 -26.09
C ILE A 524 11.16 -21.46 -25.27
N ILE A 525 10.19 -22.19 -25.82
CA ILE A 525 8.98 -22.66 -25.11
C ILE A 525 8.83 -24.14 -25.37
N LYS A 526 8.98 -24.97 -24.33
CA LYS A 526 8.75 -26.41 -24.43
C LYS A 526 7.26 -26.73 -24.48
N PRO A 527 6.80 -27.59 -25.40
CA PRO A 527 5.40 -27.92 -25.55
C PRO A 527 4.90 -28.81 -24.40
N GLU A 528 3.64 -28.61 -24.07
CA GLU A 528 2.90 -29.38 -23.06
C GLU A 528 1.58 -29.90 -23.63
N ALA A 529 1.13 -31.01 -23.11
CA ALA A 529 -0.20 -31.57 -23.32
C ALA A 529 -0.71 -32.16 -21.99
N ASN A 530 -1.94 -31.81 -21.61
CA ASN A 530 -2.57 -32.28 -20.37
C ASN A 530 -1.72 -32.03 -19.09
N GLY A 531 -1.05 -30.86 -19.02
CA GLY A 531 -0.22 -30.45 -17.88
C GLY A 531 1.14 -31.18 -17.78
N GLN A 532 1.57 -31.88 -18.81
CA GLN A 532 2.86 -32.56 -18.86
C GLN A 532 3.67 -32.15 -20.08
N PHE A 533 4.99 -32.05 -19.91
CA PHE A 533 5.90 -31.79 -21.03
C PHE A 533 5.83 -32.92 -22.06
N THR A 534 5.64 -32.53 -23.31
CA THR A 534 5.53 -33.48 -24.44
C THR A 534 6.86 -34.15 -24.70
N ARG A 535 6.83 -35.47 -24.96
CA ARG A 535 8.00 -36.29 -25.29
C ARG A 535 7.83 -36.96 -26.65
N THR A 536 8.94 -37.25 -27.28
CA THR A 536 9.01 -38.07 -28.50
C THR A 536 8.70 -39.51 -28.18
N LYS A 537 8.49 -40.33 -29.19
CA LYS A 537 8.29 -41.81 -29.03
C LYS A 537 9.46 -42.47 -28.33
N THR A 538 10.67 -41.90 -28.37
CA THR A 538 11.89 -42.43 -27.73
C THR A 538 12.11 -41.84 -26.31
N GLY A 539 11.16 -41.07 -25.77
CA GLY A 539 11.22 -40.50 -24.42
C GLY A 539 11.98 -39.17 -24.31
N LEU A 540 12.59 -38.69 -25.39
CA LEU A 540 13.23 -37.36 -25.40
C LEU A 540 12.20 -36.24 -25.34
N GLY A 541 12.58 -35.04 -24.85
CA GLY A 541 11.72 -33.86 -24.92
C GLY A 541 11.36 -33.53 -26.37
N ALA A 542 10.09 -33.20 -26.62
CA ALA A 542 9.66 -32.77 -27.93
C ALA A 542 10.33 -31.43 -28.33
N ARG A 543 10.42 -31.17 -29.63
CA ARG A 543 11.06 -29.97 -30.17
C ARG A 543 10.36 -28.70 -29.63
N PRO A 544 11.10 -27.75 -29.03
CA PRO A 544 10.52 -26.52 -28.49
C PRO A 544 10.16 -25.53 -29.60
N THR A 545 9.23 -24.64 -29.29
CA THR A 545 8.93 -23.44 -30.08
C THR A 545 10.01 -22.39 -29.85
N ARG A 546 10.33 -21.62 -30.90
CA ARG A 546 11.25 -20.47 -30.90
C ARG A 546 10.44 -19.24 -31.26
N PRO A 547 9.95 -18.44 -30.29
CA PRO A 547 9.00 -17.37 -30.55
C PRO A 547 9.56 -16.20 -31.37
N GLY A 548 10.88 -15.94 -31.30
CA GLY A 548 11.50 -14.78 -31.96
C GLY A 548 10.97 -13.44 -31.40
N TYR A 549 11.10 -12.39 -32.20
CA TYR A 549 10.54 -11.09 -31.86
C TYR A 549 9.04 -11.01 -32.14
N PRO A 550 8.21 -10.51 -31.22
CA PRO A 550 6.84 -10.12 -31.54
C PRO A 550 6.82 -9.05 -32.65
N ALA A 551 5.81 -9.11 -33.53
CA ALA A 551 5.75 -8.24 -34.71
C ALA A 551 5.85 -6.71 -34.42
N PRO A 552 5.26 -6.16 -33.36
CA PRO A 552 5.45 -4.75 -33.02
C PRO A 552 6.90 -4.41 -32.69
N TYR A 553 7.58 -5.25 -31.92
CA TYR A 553 8.99 -5.06 -31.57
C TYR A 553 9.91 -5.23 -32.78
N ALA A 554 9.64 -6.21 -33.65
CA ALA A 554 10.40 -6.41 -34.90
C ALA A 554 10.36 -5.16 -35.80
N ARG A 555 9.17 -4.53 -35.94
CA ARG A 555 9.06 -3.25 -36.67
C ARG A 555 9.88 -2.14 -36.05
N HIS A 556 9.86 -2.04 -34.73
CA HIS A 556 10.66 -1.05 -34.01
C HIS A 556 12.16 -1.30 -34.16
N TYR A 557 12.60 -2.56 -34.05
CA TYR A 557 14.00 -2.98 -34.27
C TYR A 557 14.49 -2.55 -35.65
N VAL A 558 13.71 -2.84 -36.71
CA VAL A 558 14.03 -2.42 -38.07
C VAL A 558 14.07 -0.90 -38.22
N LYS A 559 13.14 -0.18 -37.61
CA LYS A 559 13.13 1.31 -37.61
C LYS A 559 14.43 1.89 -37.01
N GLN A 560 14.95 1.28 -35.95
CA GLN A 560 16.16 1.72 -35.27
C GLN A 560 17.43 1.35 -36.05
N THR A 561 17.46 0.17 -36.65
CA THR A 561 18.68 -0.38 -37.30
C THR A 561 18.74 -0.13 -38.80
N GLY A 562 17.67 0.31 -39.43
CA GLY A 562 17.56 0.52 -40.87
C GLY A 562 17.80 -0.78 -41.64
N GLN A 563 18.56 -0.71 -42.70
CA GLN A 563 18.89 -1.84 -43.57
C GLN A 563 20.03 -2.73 -43.07
N LYS A 564 20.61 -2.41 -41.90
CA LYS A 564 21.82 -3.13 -41.39
C LYS A 564 21.65 -4.65 -41.33
N TYR A 565 20.45 -5.11 -41.01
CA TYR A 565 20.12 -6.53 -40.86
C TYR A 565 19.07 -7.01 -41.86
N ALA A 566 18.89 -6.28 -42.97
CA ALA A 566 18.05 -6.76 -44.06
C ALA A 566 18.62 -8.02 -44.67
N SER A 567 17.77 -9.03 -44.92
CA SER A 567 18.20 -10.19 -45.69
C SER A 567 18.52 -9.78 -47.14
N PRO A 568 19.58 -10.30 -47.72
CA PRO A 568 19.88 -10.07 -49.14
C PRO A 568 18.91 -10.80 -50.09
N GLU A 569 18.07 -11.71 -49.58
CA GLU A 569 17.07 -12.49 -50.34
C GLU A 569 15.68 -11.88 -50.25
#